data_4d84cfe296a1f2c6bf655592cd39f862
#
_entry.id   4d84cfe296a1f2c6bf655592cd39f862
#
_cell.length_a   1.000
_cell.length_b   1.000
_cell.length_c   1.000
_cell.angle_alpha   90.00
_cell.angle_beta   90.00
_cell.angle_gamma   90.00
#
_symmetry.space_group_name_H-M   'P 1'
#
loop_
_entity.id
_entity.type
_entity.pdbx_description
1 polymer ?
#
loop_
_entity_poly.entity_id
_entity_poly.type
_entity_poly.pdbx_seq_one_letter_code
_entity_poly.pdbx_strand_id
1 'polypeptide(L)'
;MKKYVNLFVFVFMVGACFSQGKAQTKSAVSYKNPVVDIAMPDPTVIKAADGYFYMYATESTRNVPIMKSKDLVQWTYCNTAFTNKTRPRFEPKAGIWAPDINYINNKYVLYYAMSVWGGEQTCGIGVATADSPQGPFTDHGKMFRSNEIGVQNS
;
A
#
# COMPACT_ATOMS: atom_id res chain seq x y z
N MET A 1 -48.96 76.52 -23.04
CA MET A 1 -48.17 75.50 -23.70
C MET A 1 -47.56 74.55 -22.66
N LYS A 2 -48.13 73.36 -22.52
CA LYS A 2 -47.62 72.35 -21.54
C LYS A 2 -46.67 71.38 -22.29
N LYS A 3 -45.40 71.33 -21.88
CA LYS A 3 -44.40 70.38 -22.38
C LYS A 3 -44.55 69.10 -21.63
N TYR A 4 -44.84 67.99 -22.30
CA TYR A 4 -44.79 66.65 -21.75
C TYR A 4 -43.38 66.07 -21.94
N VAL A 5 -42.77 65.72 -20.85
CA VAL A 5 -41.45 64.99 -20.79
C VAL A 5 -41.80 63.52 -20.76
N ASN A 6 -41.49 62.80 -21.83
CA ASN A 6 -41.57 61.29 -21.84
C ASN A 6 -40.34 60.71 -21.14
N LEU A 7 -40.57 60.06 -20.03
CA LEU A 7 -39.56 59.28 -19.31
C LEU A 7 -39.56 57.85 -19.80
N PHE A 8 -38.56 57.48 -20.62
CA PHE A 8 -38.35 56.09 -21.03
C PHE A 8 -37.64 55.34 -19.89
N VAL A 9 -38.34 54.40 -19.26
CA VAL A 9 -37.75 53.48 -18.28
C VAL A 9 -37.20 52.26 -19.03
N PHE A 10 -35.88 52.16 -19.12
CA PHE A 10 -35.19 50.94 -19.60
C PHE A 10 -35.13 49.93 -18.49
N VAL A 11 -35.92 48.87 -18.58
CA VAL A 11 -35.80 47.71 -17.68
C VAL A 11 -34.72 46.78 -18.22
N PHE A 12 -33.54 46.78 -17.57
CA PHE A 12 -32.51 45.78 -17.84
C PHE A 12 -32.92 44.45 -17.20
N MET A 13 -33.37 43.50 -17.99
CA MET A 13 -33.47 42.09 -17.55
C MET A 13 -32.09 41.47 -17.52
N VAL A 14 -31.51 41.33 -16.32
CA VAL A 14 -30.32 40.54 -16.12
C VAL A 14 -30.73 39.06 -16.08
N GLY A 15 -30.56 38.37 -17.19
CA GLY A 15 -30.76 36.94 -17.30
C GLY A 15 -29.64 36.21 -16.52
N ALA A 16 -29.92 35.72 -15.31
CA ALA A 16 -29.02 34.83 -14.60
C ALA A 16 -29.02 33.46 -15.30
N CYS A 17 -27.99 33.19 -16.12
CA CYS A 17 -27.71 31.84 -16.60
C CYS A 17 -27.26 30.97 -15.42
N PHE A 18 -28.17 30.24 -14.80
CA PHE A 18 -27.84 29.14 -13.91
C PHE A 18 -27.29 27.99 -14.75
N SER A 19 -25.98 27.90 -14.83
CA SER A 19 -25.30 26.70 -15.31
C SER A 19 -25.56 25.58 -14.28
N GLN A 20 -26.49 24.68 -14.59
CA GLN A 20 -26.66 23.44 -13.84
C GLN A 20 -25.47 22.54 -14.14
N GLY A 21 -24.44 22.64 -13.28
CA GLY A 21 -23.36 21.68 -13.25
C GLY A 21 -23.97 20.30 -12.98
N LYS A 22 -23.98 19.42 -13.99
CA LYS A 22 -24.31 18.01 -13.78
C LYS A 22 -23.34 17.46 -12.75
N ALA A 23 -23.82 17.20 -11.54
CA ALA A 23 -23.08 16.45 -10.55
C ALA A 23 -22.78 15.07 -11.18
N GLN A 24 -21.50 14.84 -11.47
CA GLN A 24 -21.03 13.56 -11.97
C GLN A 24 -21.13 12.59 -10.79
N THR A 25 -22.22 11.85 -10.70
CA THR A 25 -22.36 10.74 -9.75
C THR A 25 -21.27 9.74 -10.09
N LYS A 26 -20.21 9.69 -9.26
CA LYS A 26 -19.24 8.59 -9.31
C LYS A 26 -20.06 7.30 -9.13
N SER A 27 -20.10 6.48 -10.17
CA SER A 27 -20.65 5.13 -10.08
C SER A 27 -19.97 4.42 -8.92
N ALA A 28 -20.76 3.93 -7.97
CA ALA A 28 -20.23 3.13 -6.88
C ALA A 28 -19.57 1.89 -7.49
N VAL A 29 -18.26 1.76 -7.28
CA VAL A 29 -17.54 0.55 -7.71
C VAL A 29 -18.02 -0.60 -6.85
N SER A 30 -18.74 -1.54 -7.46
CA SER A 30 -19.15 -2.77 -6.82
C SER A 30 -18.01 -3.79 -6.88
N TYR A 31 -17.69 -4.44 -5.77
CA TYR A 31 -16.71 -5.53 -5.70
C TYR A 31 -17.25 -6.68 -4.87
N LYS A 32 -16.65 -7.86 -5.04
CA LYS A 32 -16.99 -9.07 -4.28
C LYS A 32 -15.75 -9.54 -3.52
N ASN A 33 -15.94 -9.89 -2.25
CA ASN A 33 -14.90 -10.53 -1.44
C ASN A 33 -14.83 -12.05 -1.69
N PRO A 34 -13.63 -12.64 -1.62
CA PRO A 34 -12.33 -11.99 -1.47
C PRO A 34 -11.90 -11.28 -2.75
N VAL A 35 -11.18 -10.14 -2.62
CA VAL A 35 -10.58 -9.42 -3.77
C VAL A 35 -9.26 -10.05 -4.22
N VAL A 36 -8.71 -10.97 -3.43
CA VAL A 36 -7.53 -11.80 -3.73
C VAL A 36 -7.89 -13.24 -3.36
N ASP A 37 -7.70 -14.18 -4.29
CA ASP A 37 -8.06 -15.60 -4.15
C ASP A 37 -6.88 -16.48 -3.71
N ILE A 38 -5.70 -15.92 -3.55
CA ILE A 38 -4.52 -16.61 -2.99
C ILE A 38 -4.27 -16.19 -1.54
N ALA A 39 -3.58 -17.03 -0.78
CA ALA A 39 -3.26 -16.73 0.61
C ALA A 39 -2.25 -15.59 0.71
N MET A 40 -2.66 -14.49 1.31
CA MET A 40 -1.86 -13.30 1.59
C MET A 40 -2.04 -12.90 3.07
N PRO A 41 -1.55 -13.72 4.01
CA PRO A 41 -1.71 -13.42 5.44
C PRO A 41 -0.82 -12.24 5.88
N ASP A 42 -1.22 -11.54 6.93
CA ASP A 42 -0.53 -10.38 7.51
C ASP A 42 -0.15 -9.33 6.46
N PRO A 43 -1.09 -8.87 5.62
CA PRO A 43 -0.75 -8.02 4.48
C PRO A 43 -0.41 -6.60 4.92
N THR A 44 0.61 -6.04 4.29
CA THR A 44 0.91 -4.60 4.30
C THR A 44 0.74 -4.03 2.91
N VAL A 45 0.27 -2.77 2.81
CA VAL A 45 0.02 -2.12 1.52
C VAL A 45 0.60 -0.72 1.51
N ILE A 46 1.32 -0.37 0.43
CA ILE A 46 1.82 0.97 0.17
C ILE A 46 1.33 1.48 -1.18
N LYS A 47 0.99 2.76 -1.26
CA LYS A 47 0.77 3.44 -2.54
C LYS A 47 2.09 4.00 -3.05
N ALA A 48 2.55 3.57 -4.20
CA ALA A 48 3.79 4.02 -4.81
C ALA A 48 3.60 5.24 -5.72
N ALA A 49 4.70 5.89 -6.08
CA ALA A 49 4.71 7.09 -6.92
C ALA A 49 4.21 6.82 -8.36
N ASP A 50 4.27 5.58 -8.82
CA ASP A 50 3.72 5.14 -10.12
C ASP A 50 2.18 5.04 -10.13
N GLY A 51 1.54 5.36 -9.00
CA GLY A 51 0.09 5.37 -8.83
C GLY A 51 -0.51 4.00 -8.51
N TYR A 52 0.28 2.94 -8.42
CA TYR A 52 -0.17 1.62 -8.00
C TYR A 52 -0.09 1.46 -6.47
N PHE A 53 -0.93 0.59 -5.95
CA PHE A 53 -0.81 0.00 -4.63
C PHE A 53 -0.02 -1.30 -4.74
N TYR A 54 0.88 -1.52 -3.79
CA TYR A 54 1.66 -2.75 -3.69
C TYR A 54 1.38 -3.41 -2.35
N MET A 55 1.02 -4.68 -2.38
CA MET A 55 0.73 -5.49 -1.21
C MET A 55 1.81 -6.57 -1.06
N TYR A 56 2.29 -6.71 0.17
CA TYR A 56 3.25 -7.73 0.58
C TYR A 56 2.61 -8.54 1.69
N ALA A 57 2.95 -9.82 1.81
CA ALA A 57 2.36 -10.69 2.83
C ALA A 57 3.36 -11.70 3.37
N THR A 58 3.01 -12.27 4.52
CA THR A 58 3.68 -13.46 5.05
C THR A 58 3.79 -14.53 3.97
N GLU A 59 4.91 -15.22 3.92
CA GLU A 59 5.19 -16.21 2.91
C GLU A 59 4.33 -17.47 3.00
N SER A 60 3.15 -17.42 2.46
CA SER A 60 2.45 -18.60 1.95
C SER A 60 3.03 -19.02 0.60
N THR A 61 3.33 -18.01 -0.26
CA THR A 61 4.28 -18.15 -1.36
C THR A 61 5.65 -17.75 -0.85
N ARG A 62 6.63 -18.64 -1.00
CA ARG A 62 7.99 -18.44 -0.47
C ARG A 62 8.59 -17.11 -0.92
N ASN A 63 9.38 -16.47 -0.04
CA ASN A 63 10.14 -15.24 -0.26
C ASN A 63 9.34 -13.93 -0.30
N VAL A 64 8.19 -13.86 0.38
CA VAL A 64 7.32 -12.68 0.50
C VAL A 64 6.70 -12.28 -0.84
N PRO A 65 5.49 -12.75 -1.13
CA PRO A 65 4.80 -12.44 -2.37
C PRO A 65 4.46 -10.95 -2.47
N ILE A 66 4.50 -10.41 -3.68
CA ILE A 66 4.13 -9.03 -4.00
C ILE A 66 3.02 -9.04 -5.03
N MET A 67 1.93 -8.34 -4.74
CA MET A 67 0.86 -8.04 -5.67
C MET A 67 0.75 -6.54 -5.90
N LYS A 68 0.17 -6.13 -7.05
CA LYS A 68 -0.13 -4.72 -7.35
C LYS A 68 -1.56 -4.53 -7.80
N SER A 69 -2.10 -3.34 -7.51
CA SER A 69 -3.44 -2.91 -7.90
C SER A 69 -3.47 -1.42 -8.18
N LYS A 70 -4.40 -0.97 -9.04
CA LYS A 70 -4.72 0.45 -9.22
C LYS A 70 -5.85 0.94 -8.33
N ASP A 71 -6.71 0.04 -7.86
CA ASP A 71 -8.02 0.35 -7.27
C ASP A 71 -8.28 -0.39 -5.95
N LEU A 72 -7.32 -1.21 -5.46
CA LEU A 72 -7.42 -2.07 -4.27
C LEU A 72 -8.44 -3.23 -4.44
N VAL A 73 -9.01 -3.38 -5.62
CA VAL A 73 -9.99 -4.42 -5.94
C VAL A 73 -9.41 -5.44 -6.90
N GLN A 74 -8.79 -4.98 -7.99
CA GLN A 74 -8.16 -5.83 -8.99
C GLN A 74 -6.66 -5.96 -8.69
N TRP A 75 -6.25 -7.12 -8.21
CA TRP A 75 -4.87 -7.42 -7.84
C TRP A 75 -4.20 -8.33 -8.84
N THR A 76 -2.97 -8.03 -9.19
CA THR A 76 -2.12 -8.82 -10.08
C THR A 76 -0.85 -9.22 -9.35
N TYR A 77 -0.50 -10.49 -9.39
CA TYR A 77 0.77 -10.98 -8.87
C TYR A 77 1.94 -10.39 -9.68
N CYS A 78 2.96 -9.92 -8.98
CA CYS A 78 4.18 -9.39 -9.59
C CYS A 78 5.32 -10.40 -9.53
N ASN A 79 5.82 -10.61 -8.32
CA ASN A 79 6.98 -11.43 -7.99
C ASN A 79 7.06 -11.64 -6.48
N THR A 80 8.25 -11.90 -5.95
CA THR A 80 8.54 -11.95 -4.52
C THR A 80 9.62 -10.94 -4.15
N ALA A 81 9.61 -10.43 -2.91
CA ALA A 81 10.59 -9.46 -2.42
C ALA A 81 12.03 -10.01 -2.47
N PHE A 82 12.17 -11.30 -2.20
CA PHE A 82 13.45 -12.02 -2.23
C PHE A 82 13.42 -13.16 -3.24
N THR A 83 14.58 -13.70 -3.53
CA THR A 83 14.77 -14.97 -4.24
C THR A 83 15.35 -16.00 -3.27
N ASN A 84 15.42 -17.28 -3.68
CA ASN A 84 16.09 -18.30 -2.88
C ASN A 84 17.59 -17.99 -2.62
N LYS A 85 18.21 -17.15 -3.47
CA LYS A 85 19.61 -16.71 -3.32
C LYS A 85 19.74 -15.51 -2.38
N THR A 86 18.80 -14.57 -2.43
CA THR A 86 18.84 -13.30 -1.67
C THR A 86 17.99 -13.34 -0.40
N ARG A 87 17.32 -14.46 -0.11
CA ARG A 87 16.52 -14.65 1.07
C ARG A 87 17.31 -14.39 2.36
N PRO A 88 16.77 -13.63 3.32
CA PRO A 88 17.33 -13.50 4.66
C PRO A 88 17.59 -14.84 5.32
N ARG A 89 18.68 -14.93 6.13
CA ARG A 89 19.14 -16.20 6.71
C ARG A 89 19.60 -16.10 8.16
N PHE A 90 19.28 -15.03 8.88
CA PHE A 90 19.67 -14.94 10.29
C PHE A 90 18.96 -15.98 11.18
N GLU A 91 17.87 -16.58 10.68
CA GLU A 91 17.26 -17.80 11.22
C GLU A 91 17.05 -18.78 10.05
N PRO A 92 17.97 -19.74 9.84
CA PRO A 92 18.02 -20.54 8.61
C PRO A 92 16.80 -21.39 8.31
N LYS A 93 16.07 -21.81 9.36
CA LYS A 93 14.86 -22.65 9.23
C LYS A 93 13.56 -21.84 9.26
N ALA A 94 13.65 -20.52 9.38
CA ALA A 94 12.51 -19.67 9.57
C ALA A 94 11.72 -19.39 8.27
N GLY A 95 10.44 -19.12 8.45
CA GLY A 95 9.61 -18.37 7.54
C GLY A 95 9.89 -16.88 7.64
N ILE A 96 9.53 -16.13 6.61
CA ILE A 96 9.50 -14.66 6.62
C ILE A 96 8.04 -14.25 6.81
N TRP A 97 7.75 -13.54 7.91
CA TRP A 97 6.39 -13.27 8.36
C TRP A 97 6.14 -11.78 8.52
N ALA A 98 4.86 -11.41 8.48
CA ALA A 98 4.34 -10.09 8.80
C ALA A 98 5.24 -8.96 8.27
N PRO A 99 5.41 -8.84 6.95
CA PRO A 99 6.17 -7.75 6.35
C PRO A 99 5.49 -6.42 6.65
N ASP A 100 6.28 -5.35 6.79
CA ASP A 100 5.81 -3.98 6.86
C ASP A 100 6.61 -3.12 5.89
N ILE A 101 5.94 -2.53 4.90
CA ILE A 101 6.55 -1.74 3.84
C ILE A 101 6.38 -0.25 4.07
N ASN A 102 7.47 0.49 3.97
CA ASN A 102 7.52 1.93 4.11
C ASN A 102 8.32 2.59 2.99
N TYR A 103 8.15 3.89 2.78
CA TYR A 103 8.98 4.68 1.87
C TYR A 103 9.71 5.74 2.67
N ILE A 104 11.02 5.55 2.85
CA ILE A 104 11.86 6.36 3.73
C ILE A 104 13.14 6.74 2.97
N ASN A 105 13.50 8.02 2.96
CA ASN A 105 14.72 8.52 2.33
C ASN A 105 14.91 8.02 0.88
N ASN A 106 13.85 8.09 0.08
CA ASN A 106 13.81 7.67 -1.33
C ASN A 106 14.07 6.17 -1.56
N LYS A 107 13.84 5.33 -0.55
CA LYS A 107 13.93 3.87 -0.64
C LYS A 107 12.63 3.23 -0.14
N TYR A 108 12.26 2.13 -0.73
CA TYR A 108 11.29 1.21 -0.15
C TYR A 108 12.00 0.41 0.92
N VAL A 109 11.52 0.51 2.15
CA VAL A 109 12.08 -0.17 3.34
C VAL A 109 11.09 -1.22 3.78
N LEU A 110 11.50 -2.47 3.73
CA LEU A 110 10.70 -3.63 4.12
C LEU A 110 11.24 -4.16 5.44
N TYR A 111 10.48 -4.01 6.52
CA TYR A 111 10.70 -4.72 7.76
C TYR A 111 9.99 -6.08 7.66
N TYR A 112 10.56 -7.09 8.28
CA TYR A 112 9.99 -8.43 8.26
C TYR A 112 10.37 -9.19 9.52
N ALA A 113 9.48 -10.06 10.02
CA ALA A 113 9.81 -10.99 11.06
C ALA A 113 10.38 -12.29 10.48
N MET A 114 11.32 -12.91 11.17
CA MET A 114 11.75 -14.28 10.92
C MET A 114 11.61 -15.10 12.19
N SER A 115 10.93 -16.23 12.06
CA SER A 115 10.79 -17.19 13.16
C SER A 115 10.53 -18.59 12.61
N VAL A 116 10.77 -19.60 13.43
CA VAL A 116 10.22 -20.94 13.24
C VAL A 116 8.92 -21.05 14.03
N TRP A 117 7.98 -21.82 13.53
CA TRP A 117 6.73 -22.03 14.24
C TRP A 117 6.98 -22.66 15.63
N GLY A 118 6.46 -22.02 16.68
CA GLY A 118 6.76 -22.41 18.09
C GLY A 118 8.15 -22.01 18.57
N GLY A 119 8.84 -21.13 17.85
CA GLY A 119 10.21 -20.69 18.16
C GLY A 119 10.31 -19.27 18.68
N GLU A 120 9.50 -18.90 19.66
CA GLU A 120 9.41 -17.53 20.21
C GLU A 120 10.75 -17.00 20.72
N GLN A 121 11.63 -17.89 21.18
CA GLN A 121 12.97 -17.57 21.65
C GLN A 121 13.93 -17.12 20.55
N THR A 122 13.64 -17.46 19.30
CA THR A 122 14.52 -17.20 18.15
C THR A 122 13.92 -16.22 17.15
N CYS A 123 12.76 -15.62 17.46
CA CYS A 123 12.16 -14.59 16.65
C CYS A 123 13.10 -13.39 16.48
N GLY A 124 13.07 -12.78 15.33
CA GLY A 124 13.82 -11.57 15.07
C GLY A 124 13.16 -10.72 14.00
N ILE A 125 13.50 -9.44 14.00
CA ILE A 125 13.11 -8.49 12.97
C ILE A 125 14.31 -8.20 12.10
N GLY A 126 14.14 -8.29 10.80
CA GLY A 126 15.10 -7.87 9.80
C GLY A 126 14.61 -6.67 9.00
N VAL A 127 15.51 -6.13 8.20
CA VAL A 127 15.22 -5.00 7.32
C VAL A 127 15.88 -5.20 5.96
N ALA A 128 15.15 -4.85 4.91
CA ALA A 128 15.63 -4.85 3.54
C ALA A 128 15.23 -3.56 2.83
N THR A 129 15.96 -3.18 1.77
CA THR A 129 15.64 -1.98 0.99
C THR A 129 15.64 -2.24 -0.50
N ALA A 130 14.85 -1.44 -1.24
CA ALA A 130 14.80 -1.45 -2.69
C ALA A 130 14.59 -0.05 -3.27
N ASP A 131 14.96 0.16 -4.52
CA ASP A 131 14.66 1.38 -5.28
C ASP A 131 13.27 1.34 -5.91
N SER A 132 12.71 0.15 -6.07
CA SER A 132 11.40 -0.09 -6.67
C SER A 132 10.50 -0.85 -5.70
N PRO A 133 9.17 -0.58 -5.68
CA PRO A 133 8.24 -1.34 -4.85
C PRO A 133 8.16 -2.82 -5.23
N GLN A 134 8.61 -3.20 -6.42
CA GLN A 134 8.70 -4.59 -6.84
C GLN A 134 10.05 -5.24 -6.49
N GLY A 135 10.96 -4.49 -5.87
CA GLY A 135 12.33 -4.93 -5.61
C GLY A 135 13.24 -4.81 -6.84
N PRO A 136 14.34 -5.57 -6.91
CA PRO A 136 14.77 -6.55 -5.92
C PRO A 136 15.13 -5.90 -4.58
N PHE A 137 14.76 -6.56 -3.48
CA PHE A 137 15.13 -6.09 -2.15
C PHE A 137 16.51 -6.62 -1.76
N THR A 138 17.34 -5.72 -1.22
CA THR A 138 18.62 -6.04 -0.61
C THR A 138 18.42 -6.22 0.89
N ASP A 139 18.69 -7.42 1.39
CA ASP A 139 18.64 -7.73 2.81
C ASP A 139 19.83 -7.09 3.56
N HIS A 140 19.55 -6.39 4.65
CA HIS A 140 20.56 -5.82 5.56
C HIS A 140 20.71 -6.64 6.84
N GLY A 141 20.00 -7.77 6.91
CA GLY A 141 20.06 -8.69 8.04
C GLY A 141 19.15 -8.28 9.20
N LYS A 142 19.43 -8.84 10.35
CA LYS A 142 18.65 -8.62 11.57
C LYS A 142 18.89 -7.24 12.17
N MET A 143 17.83 -6.63 12.68
CA MET A 143 17.89 -5.48 13.57
C MET A 143 18.06 -5.94 15.03
N PHE A 144 17.28 -6.93 15.45
CA PHE A 144 17.34 -7.53 16.78
C PHE A 144 16.70 -8.92 16.77
N ARG A 145 16.97 -9.70 17.83
CA ARG A 145 16.33 -10.99 18.11
C ARG A 145 15.84 -11.04 19.55
N SER A 146 14.80 -11.84 19.80
CA SER A 146 14.22 -12.02 21.13
C SER A 146 15.24 -12.49 22.18
N ASN A 147 16.15 -13.39 21.83
CA ASN A 147 17.20 -13.89 22.72
C ASN A 147 18.38 -12.91 22.92
N GLU A 148 18.44 -11.80 22.17
CA GLU A 148 19.49 -10.77 22.27
C GLU A 148 19.04 -9.56 23.08
N ILE A 149 17.74 -9.27 23.12
CA ILE A 149 17.19 -8.09 23.81
C ILE A 149 16.74 -8.38 25.24
N GLY A 150 17.09 -9.55 25.77
CA GLY A 150 16.82 -9.90 27.17
C GLY A 150 15.34 -10.02 27.52
N VAL A 151 14.48 -10.37 26.56
CA VAL A 151 13.09 -10.74 26.85
C VAL A 151 13.14 -12.01 27.69
N GLN A 152 13.08 -11.83 29.00
CA GLN A 152 12.99 -12.94 29.95
C GLN A 152 11.57 -13.51 29.85
N ASN A 153 11.48 -14.81 29.67
CA ASN A 153 10.19 -15.47 29.81
C ASN A 153 9.75 -15.34 31.26
N SER A 154 8.67 -14.64 31.46
CA SER A 154 7.92 -14.66 32.72
C SER A 154 7.06 -15.90 32.77
#